data_72b1411c984914aa3dfdce9324fc8cf0
#
_entry.id   72b1411c984914aa3dfdce9324fc8cf0
#
_cell.length_a   1.000
_cell.length_b   1.000
_cell.length_c   1.000
_cell.angle_alpha   90.00
_cell.angle_beta   90.00
_cell.angle_gamma   90.00
#
_symmetry.space_group_name_H-M   'P 1'
#
loop_
_entity.id
_entity.type
_entity.pdbx_description
1 polymer ?
#
loop_
_entity_poly.entity_id
_entity_poly.type
_entity_poly.pdbx_seq_one_letter_code
_entity_poly.pdbx_strand_id
1 'polypeptide(L)'
;MAQNKGKQFEAKFKADFLRTLENSTIDRLYDTTSGYKTIANISDFIGYKYPNIFYLECKTHLKNTFPLANLTQYDALKAKVGIPGVRAGVVLWFIDHDKVWYVPISTITKMKEDGKKSVHALEDIEAGYNIIEIPSVKKRVFLDSDYSVLMTLSDGE
;
A
#
# COMPACT_ATOMS: atom_id res chain seq x y z
N MET A 1 25.11 -8.83 -3.37
CA MET A 1 23.98 -9.35 -2.59
C MET A 1 22.74 -8.52 -2.86
N ALA A 2 21.65 -9.18 -3.20
CA ALA A 2 20.38 -8.49 -3.33
C ALA A 2 19.99 -7.94 -1.95
N GLN A 3 20.00 -6.64 -1.80
CA GLN A 3 19.47 -6.01 -0.61
C GLN A 3 17.95 -6.23 -0.57
N ASN A 4 17.41 -6.45 0.62
CA ASN A 4 15.98 -6.61 0.79
C ASN A 4 15.29 -5.26 0.61
N LYS A 5 15.00 -4.91 -0.65
CA LYS A 5 14.35 -3.65 -1.00
C LYS A 5 12.95 -3.52 -0.38
N GLY A 6 12.27 -4.64 -0.16
CA GLY A 6 10.97 -4.64 0.49
C GLY A 6 11.04 -4.06 1.90
N LYS A 7 11.96 -4.57 2.73
CA LYS A 7 12.15 -4.06 4.10
C LYS A 7 12.63 -2.61 4.11
N GLN A 8 13.51 -2.26 3.19
CA GLN A 8 13.98 -0.88 3.07
C GLN A 8 12.86 0.07 2.66
N PHE A 9 11.99 -0.38 1.74
CA PHE A 9 10.82 0.40 1.36
C PHE A 9 9.87 0.57 2.54
N GLU A 10 9.62 -0.46 3.32
CA GLU A 10 8.78 -0.36 4.52
C GLU A 10 9.30 0.69 5.50
N ALA A 11 10.61 0.69 5.76
CA ALA A 11 11.23 1.68 6.64
C ALA A 11 11.12 3.10 6.07
N LYS A 12 11.35 3.25 4.77
CA LYS A 12 11.22 4.54 4.09
C LYS A 12 9.77 5.03 4.07
N PHE A 13 8.82 4.13 3.83
CA PHE A 13 7.40 4.42 3.89
C PHE A 13 7.01 4.99 5.25
N LYS A 14 7.39 4.31 6.33
CA LYS A 14 7.09 4.75 7.69
C LYS A 14 7.64 6.16 7.95
N ALA A 15 8.89 6.40 7.58
CA ALA A 15 9.53 7.69 7.76
C ALA A 15 8.82 8.80 6.97
N ASP A 16 8.48 8.55 5.73
CA ASP A 16 7.80 9.51 4.86
C ASP A 16 6.35 9.76 5.30
N PHE A 17 5.65 8.74 5.77
CA PHE A 17 4.31 8.88 6.33
C PHE A 17 4.31 9.86 7.50
N LEU A 18 5.21 9.65 8.46
CA LEU A 18 5.32 10.53 9.64
C LEU A 18 5.78 11.94 9.27
N ARG A 19 6.68 12.07 8.30
CA ARG A 19 7.20 13.36 7.87
C ARG A 19 6.15 14.19 7.13
N THR A 20 5.31 13.56 6.33
CA THR A 20 4.36 14.26 5.45
C THR A 20 2.95 14.38 6.01
N LEU A 21 2.62 13.62 7.05
CA LEU A 21 1.35 13.69 7.77
C LEU A 21 1.59 14.17 9.19
N GLU A 22 1.46 15.47 9.39
CA GLU A 22 1.64 16.08 10.70
C GLU A 22 0.60 15.54 11.70
N ASN A 23 1.02 15.34 12.96
CA ASN A 23 0.16 14.79 14.01
C ASN A 23 -0.42 13.41 13.65
N SER A 24 0.39 12.57 13.04
CA SER A 24 0.05 11.19 12.70
C SER A 24 0.85 10.20 13.55
N THR A 25 0.42 8.96 13.53
CA THR A 25 1.16 7.82 14.07
C THR A 25 1.03 6.65 13.13
N ILE A 26 2.02 5.75 13.14
CA ILE A 26 2.00 4.54 12.33
C ILE A 26 2.86 3.46 13.00
N ASP A 27 2.35 2.25 13.04
CA ASP A 27 3.03 1.11 13.63
C ASP A 27 3.19 -0.02 12.61
N ARG A 28 4.39 -0.61 12.59
CA ARG A 28 4.65 -1.83 11.84
C ARG A 28 4.07 -3.01 12.61
N LEU A 29 3.23 -3.80 11.95
CA LEU A 29 2.67 -5.02 12.49
C LEU A 29 3.53 -6.21 12.03
N TYR A 30 4.08 -6.94 12.99
CA TYR A 30 4.90 -8.11 12.70
C TYR A 30 4.08 -9.38 12.88
N ASP A 31 4.23 -10.32 11.97
CA ASP A 31 3.63 -11.63 12.13
C ASP A 31 4.21 -12.33 13.35
N THR A 32 3.36 -12.96 14.14
CA THR A 32 3.77 -13.68 15.34
C THR A 32 3.78 -15.18 15.10
N THR A 33 4.80 -15.84 15.64
CA THR A 33 4.90 -17.29 15.62
C THR A 33 4.71 -17.80 17.02
N SER A 34 3.71 -18.68 17.21
CA SER A 34 3.46 -19.36 18.47
C SER A 34 3.56 -20.87 18.24
N GLY A 35 4.63 -21.47 18.72
CA GLY A 35 4.92 -22.88 18.44
C GLY A 35 5.14 -23.12 16.93
N TYR A 36 4.27 -23.92 16.33
CA TYR A 36 4.32 -24.24 14.90
C TYR A 36 3.40 -23.36 14.04
N LYS A 37 2.69 -22.41 14.64
CA LYS A 37 1.77 -21.51 13.92
C LYS A 37 2.35 -20.11 13.78
N THR A 38 2.35 -19.61 12.55
CA THR A 38 2.55 -18.20 12.26
C THR A 38 1.17 -17.55 12.17
N ILE A 39 0.96 -16.49 12.95
CA ILE A 39 -0.27 -15.69 12.89
C ILE A 39 0.04 -14.46 12.05
N ALA A 40 -0.54 -14.41 10.85
CA ALA A 40 -0.39 -13.29 9.95
C ALA A 40 -1.22 -12.10 10.42
N ASN A 41 -0.66 -10.91 10.31
CA ASN A 41 -1.38 -9.67 10.55
C ASN A 41 -2.22 -9.27 9.35
N ILE A 42 -3.18 -8.38 9.58
CA ILE A 42 -4.07 -7.85 8.55
C ILE A 42 -3.31 -7.07 7.47
N SER A 43 -2.24 -6.38 7.86
CA SER A 43 -1.42 -5.54 6.98
C SER A 43 -0.03 -5.36 7.57
N ASP A 44 0.88 -4.79 6.78
CA ASP A 44 2.22 -4.43 7.28
C ASP A 44 2.15 -3.32 8.31
N PHE A 45 1.26 -2.34 8.09
CA PHE A 45 1.16 -1.14 8.93
C PHE A 45 -0.28 -0.84 9.31
N ILE A 46 -0.43 -0.27 10.50
CA ILE A 46 -1.64 0.43 10.92
C ILE A 46 -1.24 1.86 11.25
N GLY A 47 -1.88 2.83 10.61
CA GLY A 47 -1.60 4.24 10.78
C GLY A 47 -2.84 5.02 11.17
N TYR A 48 -2.61 6.20 11.74
CA TYR A 48 -3.70 7.10 12.11
C TYR A 48 -3.32 8.54 11.84
N LYS A 49 -4.21 9.23 11.17
CA LYS A 49 -4.22 10.69 11.05
C LYS A 49 -5.67 11.11 11.10
N TYR A 50 -6.04 11.87 12.13
CA TYR A 50 -7.44 12.29 12.32
C TYR A 50 -8.03 12.83 11.02
N PRO A 51 -9.22 12.41 10.61
CA PRO A 51 -10.12 11.45 11.26
C PRO A 51 -10.00 10.00 10.74
N ASN A 52 -8.89 9.61 10.12
CA ASN A 52 -8.77 8.37 9.40
C ASN A 52 -7.80 7.38 10.06
N ILE A 53 -8.17 6.11 10.03
CA ILE A 53 -7.28 4.99 10.32
C ILE A 53 -6.92 4.29 9.00
N PHE A 54 -5.65 3.90 8.86
CA PHE A 54 -5.11 3.32 7.63
C PHE A 54 -4.58 1.91 7.90
N TYR A 55 -5.06 0.94 7.14
CA TYR A 55 -4.48 -0.40 7.07
C TYR A 55 -3.74 -0.51 5.75
N LEU A 56 -2.42 -0.53 5.80
CA LEU A 56 -1.58 -0.39 4.62
C LEU A 56 -0.60 -1.55 4.49
N GLU A 57 -0.66 -2.20 3.35
CA GLU A 57 0.28 -3.24 2.94
C GLU A 57 1.29 -2.62 1.98
N CYS A 58 2.58 -2.80 2.24
CA CYS A 58 3.65 -2.29 1.37
C CYS A 58 4.15 -3.40 0.47
N LYS A 59 4.22 -3.14 -0.83
CA LYS A 59 4.76 -4.06 -1.82
C LYS A 59 5.73 -3.35 -2.75
N THR A 60 6.74 -4.08 -3.18
CA THR A 60 7.68 -3.61 -4.21
C THR A 60 7.67 -4.58 -5.38
N HIS A 61 7.84 -4.07 -6.58
CA HIS A 61 7.95 -4.90 -7.77
C HIS A 61 8.89 -4.27 -8.80
N LEU A 62 9.70 -5.09 -9.44
CA LEU A 62 10.70 -4.61 -10.40
C LEU A 62 10.10 -4.29 -11.76
N LYS A 63 9.14 -5.09 -12.21
CA LYS A 63 8.58 -5.03 -13.56
C LYS A 63 7.30 -4.22 -13.61
N ASN A 64 6.58 -4.31 -14.73
CA ASN A 64 5.38 -3.56 -15.04
C ASN A 64 4.12 -4.08 -14.34
N THR A 65 4.17 -5.26 -13.75
CA THR A 65 2.97 -5.91 -13.22
C THR A 65 3.20 -6.40 -11.80
N PHE A 66 2.18 -6.24 -10.97
CA PHE A 66 2.15 -6.82 -9.64
C PHE A 66 1.03 -7.87 -9.59
N PRO A 67 1.36 -9.17 -9.42
CA PRO A 67 0.34 -10.22 -9.37
C PRO A 67 -0.58 -10.06 -8.16
N LEU A 68 -1.89 -10.09 -8.38
CA LEU A 68 -2.88 -9.98 -7.30
C LEU A 68 -2.77 -11.13 -6.30
N ALA A 69 -2.33 -12.31 -6.76
CA ALA A 69 -2.12 -13.47 -5.89
C ALA A 69 -1.04 -13.23 -4.82
N ASN A 70 -0.14 -12.25 -5.03
CA ASN A 70 0.88 -11.88 -4.05
C ASN A 70 0.30 -11.07 -2.88
N LEU A 71 -0.94 -10.61 -2.97
CA LEU A 71 -1.62 -9.92 -1.88
C LEU A 71 -2.38 -10.95 -1.03
N THR A 72 -1.65 -11.61 -0.13
CA THR A 72 -2.22 -12.65 0.72
C THR A 72 -3.16 -12.09 1.80
N GLN A 73 -3.05 -10.80 2.12
CA GLN A 73 -3.88 -10.11 3.10
C GLN A 73 -5.20 -9.59 2.53
N TYR A 74 -5.51 -9.89 1.26
CA TYR A 74 -6.66 -9.31 0.57
C TYR A 74 -7.98 -9.46 1.34
N ASP A 75 -8.31 -10.67 1.79
CA ASP A 75 -9.59 -10.91 2.48
C ASP A 75 -9.70 -10.13 3.80
N ALA A 76 -8.62 -10.08 4.57
CA ALA A 76 -8.57 -9.33 5.82
C ALA A 76 -8.72 -7.82 5.59
N LEU A 77 -8.05 -7.29 4.57
CA LEU A 77 -8.14 -5.88 4.20
C LEU A 77 -9.53 -5.54 3.63
N LYS A 78 -10.09 -6.43 2.81
CA LYS A 78 -11.43 -6.24 2.24
C LYS A 78 -12.49 -6.10 3.33
N ALA A 79 -12.35 -6.82 4.44
CA ALA A 79 -13.28 -6.73 5.56
C ALA A 79 -13.32 -5.34 6.21
N LYS A 80 -12.31 -4.50 5.98
CA LYS A 80 -12.24 -3.13 6.50
C LYS A 80 -12.86 -2.08 5.57
N VAL A 81 -13.14 -2.44 4.34
CA VAL A 81 -13.67 -1.50 3.34
C VAL A 81 -15.10 -1.09 3.70
N GLY A 82 -15.39 0.21 3.53
CA GLY A 82 -16.74 0.75 3.73
C GLY A 82 -17.05 1.21 5.15
N ILE A 83 -16.14 1.02 6.09
CA ILE A 83 -16.30 1.58 7.44
C ILE A 83 -15.86 3.05 7.40
N PRO A 84 -16.71 4.00 7.82
CA PRO A 84 -16.35 5.43 7.78
C PRO A 84 -15.05 5.72 8.53
N GLY A 85 -14.15 6.48 7.89
CA GLY A 85 -12.85 6.82 8.46
C GLY A 85 -11.79 5.73 8.33
N VAL A 86 -12.13 4.55 7.82
CA VAL A 86 -11.17 3.45 7.62
C VAL A 86 -10.73 3.43 6.16
N ARG A 87 -9.41 3.39 5.95
CA ARG A 87 -8.77 3.28 4.64
C ARG A 87 -7.96 2.00 4.60
N ALA A 88 -8.13 1.20 3.56
CA ALA A 88 -7.41 -0.07 3.41
C ALA A 88 -6.90 -0.19 1.97
N GLY A 89 -5.60 -0.43 1.83
CA GLY A 89 -5.00 -0.51 0.51
C GLY A 89 -3.56 -0.95 0.51
N VAL A 90 -3.00 -0.96 -0.68
CA VAL A 90 -1.62 -1.35 -0.95
C VAL A 90 -0.82 -0.11 -1.37
N VAL A 91 0.30 0.12 -0.70
CA VAL A 91 1.30 1.09 -1.14
C VAL A 91 2.31 0.33 -1.99
N LEU A 92 2.29 0.58 -3.29
CA LEU A 92 3.01 -0.21 -4.27
C LEU A 92 4.08 0.64 -4.94
N TRP A 93 5.33 0.20 -4.80
CA TRP A 93 6.47 0.82 -5.46
C TRP A 93 6.89 -0.03 -6.67
N PHE A 94 6.67 0.50 -7.86
CA PHE A 94 7.24 -0.05 -9.09
C PHE A 94 8.64 0.55 -9.27
N ILE A 95 9.65 -0.24 -8.94
CA ILE A 95 11.04 0.22 -8.85
C ILE A 95 11.54 0.75 -10.20
N ASP A 96 11.27 0.02 -11.27
CA ASP A 96 11.74 0.39 -12.62
C ASP A 96 11.07 1.65 -13.18
N HIS A 97 9.94 2.05 -12.60
CA HIS A 97 9.20 3.25 -13.03
C HIS A 97 9.41 4.44 -12.11
N ASP A 98 10.11 4.27 -10.99
CA ASP A 98 10.25 5.30 -9.95
C ASP A 98 8.88 5.90 -9.54
N LYS A 99 7.87 5.03 -9.41
CA LYS A 99 6.51 5.41 -9.06
C LYS A 99 6.05 4.68 -7.81
N VAL A 100 5.41 5.42 -6.91
CA VAL A 100 4.71 4.86 -5.76
C VAL A 100 3.23 5.15 -5.93
N TRP A 101 2.41 4.12 -5.79
CA TRP A 101 0.96 4.22 -5.92
C TRP A 101 0.27 3.70 -4.68
N TYR A 102 -0.83 4.33 -4.34
CA TYR A 102 -1.80 3.75 -3.42
C TYR A 102 -2.90 3.10 -4.24
N VAL A 103 -3.10 1.80 -4.05
CA VAL A 103 -4.16 1.04 -4.70
C VAL A 103 -5.18 0.65 -3.63
N PRO A 104 -6.36 1.31 -3.59
CA PRO A 104 -7.40 0.92 -2.65
C PRO A 104 -7.81 -0.53 -2.82
N ILE A 105 -8.17 -1.19 -1.72
CA ILE A 105 -8.67 -2.58 -1.80
C ILE A 105 -9.94 -2.65 -2.67
N SER A 106 -10.78 -1.63 -2.65
CA SER A 106 -11.93 -1.55 -3.54
C SER A 106 -11.53 -1.63 -5.02
N THR A 107 -10.41 -1.02 -5.39
CA THR A 107 -9.85 -1.13 -6.75
C THR A 107 -9.40 -2.56 -7.05
N ILE A 108 -8.71 -3.21 -6.10
CA ILE A 108 -8.30 -4.61 -6.25
C ILE A 108 -9.53 -5.51 -6.44
N THR A 109 -10.59 -5.28 -5.67
CA THR A 109 -11.85 -6.01 -5.80
C THR A 109 -12.42 -5.87 -7.20
N LYS A 110 -12.47 -4.64 -7.72
CA LYS A 110 -12.95 -4.38 -9.08
C LYS A 110 -12.10 -5.09 -10.13
N MET A 111 -10.79 -5.05 -9.98
CA MET A 111 -9.88 -5.77 -10.87
C MET A 111 -10.16 -7.26 -10.91
N LYS A 112 -10.37 -7.87 -9.73
CA LYS A 112 -10.72 -9.29 -9.63
C LYS A 112 -12.06 -9.61 -10.29
N GLU A 113 -13.05 -8.76 -10.11
CA GLU A 113 -14.36 -8.89 -10.77
C GLU A 113 -14.25 -8.80 -12.29
N ASP A 114 -13.35 -7.95 -12.78
CA ASP A 114 -13.09 -7.79 -14.21
C ASP A 114 -12.20 -8.92 -14.79
N GLY A 115 -11.82 -9.89 -13.97
CA GLY A 115 -11.01 -11.03 -14.39
C GLY A 115 -9.51 -10.74 -14.48
N LYS A 116 -9.04 -9.61 -13.98
CA LYS A 116 -7.61 -9.28 -13.98
C LYS A 116 -6.85 -10.16 -12.97
N LYS A 117 -5.61 -10.47 -13.33
CA LYS A 117 -4.70 -11.26 -12.49
C LYS A 117 -3.59 -10.41 -11.88
N SER A 118 -3.39 -9.20 -12.37
CA SER A 118 -2.29 -8.33 -11.98
C SER A 118 -2.65 -6.86 -12.06
N VAL A 119 -2.00 -6.05 -11.24
CA VAL A 119 -1.98 -4.59 -11.39
C VAL A 119 -0.88 -4.27 -12.41
N HIS A 120 -1.22 -3.51 -13.45
CA HIS A 120 -0.29 -3.10 -14.50
C HIS A 120 0.11 -1.64 -14.30
N ALA A 121 1.42 -1.37 -14.23
CA ALA A 121 1.93 -0.01 -14.08
C ALA A 121 1.43 0.88 -15.24
N LEU A 122 0.90 2.04 -14.94
CA LEU A 122 0.38 3.05 -15.87
C LEU A 122 -0.86 2.62 -16.64
N GLU A 123 -0.89 1.43 -17.22
CA GLU A 123 -1.98 0.95 -18.08
C GLU A 123 -3.31 0.91 -17.33
N ASP A 124 -3.31 0.52 -16.07
CA ASP A 124 -4.54 0.44 -15.28
C ASP A 124 -5.09 1.83 -14.94
N ILE A 125 -4.21 2.83 -14.79
CA ILE A 125 -4.64 4.23 -14.62
C ILE A 125 -5.31 4.72 -15.88
N GLU A 126 -4.71 4.46 -17.04
CA GLU A 126 -5.27 4.82 -18.35
C GLU A 126 -6.59 4.10 -18.61
N ALA A 127 -6.73 2.87 -18.12
CA ALA A 127 -7.97 2.10 -18.22
C ALA A 127 -9.09 2.60 -17.29
N GLY A 128 -8.80 3.56 -16.41
CA GLY A 128 -9.79 4.19 -15.53
C GLY A 128 -9.92 3.58 -14.15
N TYR A 129 -9.03 2.68 -13.75
CA TYR A 129 -9.02 2.17 -12.38
C TYR A 129 -8.61 3.26 -11.40
N ASN A 130 -9.24 3.28 -10.22
CA ASN A 130 -8.94 4.24 -9.18
C ASN A 130 -7.63 3.88 -8.48
N ILE A 131 -6.54 4.45 -8.94
CA ILE A 131 -5.19 4.28 -8.41
C ILE A 131 -4.64 5.68 -8.16
N ILE A 132 -4.16 5.93 -6.95
CA ILE A 132 -3.69 7.24 -6.54
C ILE A 132 -2.16 7.26 -6.60
N GLU A 133 -1.60 8.13 -7.43
CA GLU A 133 -0.16 8.36 -7.44
C GLU A 133 0.25 9.12 -6.19
N ILE A 134 1.26 8.62 -5.50
CA ILE A 134 1.89 9.29 -4.36
C ILE A 134 2.99 10.20 -4.91
N PRO A 135 2.87 11.53 -4.76
CA PRO A 135 3.90 12.45 -5.24
C PRO A 135 5.26 12.11 -4.65
N SER A 136 6.26 11.95 -5.48
CA SER A 136 7.58 11.46 -5.06
C SER A 136 8.69 12.20 -5.76
N VAL A 137 9.81 12.41 -5.04
CA VAL A 137 11.03 13.00 -5.58
C VAL A 137 12.14 11.96 -5.50
N LYS A 138 12.79 11.68 -6.63
CA LYS A 138 13.88 10.71 -6.70
C LYS A 138 15.07 11.19 -5.90
N LYS A 139 15.53 10.36 -5.00
CA LYS A 139 16.81 10.48 -4.31
C LYS A 139 17.77 9.42 -4.89
N ARG A 140 18.80 9.02 -4.19
CA ARG A 140 19.81 8.08 -4.75
C ARG A 140 19.21 6.77 -5.22
N VAL A 141 18.54 6.06 -4.33
CA VAL A 141 17.93 4.75 -4.58
C VAL A 141 16.42 4.78 -4.34
N PHE A 142 16.00 5.49 -3.31
CA PHE A 142 14.60 5.56 -2.90
C PHE A 142 13.99 6.89 -3.30
N LEU A 143 12.67 6.95 -3.22
CA LEU A 143 11.89 8.16 -3.45
C LEU A 143 11.54 8.78 -2.10
N ASP A 144 11.64 10.12 -2.00
CA ASP A 144 10.95 10.85 -0.94
C ASP A 144 9.51 11.03 -1.38
N SER A 145 8.57 10.46 -0.64
CA SER A 145 7.17 10.42 -1.02
C SER A 145 6.31 11.26 -0.08
N ASP A 146 5.30 11.91 -0.64
CA ASP A 146 4.35 12.73 0.10
C ASP A 146 3.03 11.97 0.25
N TYR A 147 2.80 11.45 1.45
CA TYR A 147 1.60 10.68 1.77
C TYR A 147 0.42 11.54 2.20
N SER A 148 0.56 12.89 2.21
CA SER A 148 -0.57 13.77 2.53
C SER A 148 -1.76 13.60 1.58
N VAL A 149 -1.51 13.12 0.36
CA VAL A 149 -2.55 12.80 -0.61
C VAL A 149 -3.53 11.74 -0.09
N LEU A 150 -3.12 10.89 0.85
CA LEU A 150 -4.01 9.90 1.46
C LEU A 150 -5.16 10.54 2.26
N MET A 151 -5.02 11.82 2.63
CA MET A 151 -6.09 12.57 3.31
C MET A 151 -7.21 13.00 2.35
N THR A 152 -7.02 12.87 1.06
CA THR A 152 -8.05 13.17 0.05
C THR A 152 -8.94 11.98 -0.27
N LEU A 153 -8.64 10.80 0.31
CA LEU A 153 -9.41 9.58 0.07
C LEU A 153 -10.82 9.72 0.66
N SER A 154 -11.79 9.09 -0.02
CA SER A 154 -13.18 8.99 0.44
C SER A 154 -13.40 7.67 1.18
N ASP A 155 -14.52 7.56 1.90
CA ASP A 155 -14.92 6.28 2.49
C ASP A 155 -15.05 5.23 1.40
N GLY A 156 -14.53 4.04 1.66
CA GLY A 156 -14.44 2.95 0.68
C GLY A 156 -13.10 2.86 -0.03
N GLU A 157 -12.22 3.84 0.16
CA GLU A 157 -10.85 3.87 -0.37
C GLU A 157 -9.84 3.66 0.76
#